data_dc4e92eca21ca627392d57a4cbf81ffc
#
_entry.id   dc4e92eca21ca627392d57a4cbf81ffc
#
_cell.length_a   1.000
_cell.length_b   1.000
_cell.length_c   1.000
_cell.angle_alpha   90.00
_cell.angle_beta   90.00
_cell.angle_gamma   90.00
#
_symmetry.space_group_name_H-M   'P 1'
#
loop_
_entity.id
_entity.type
_entity.pdbx_description
1 polymer ?
#
loop_
_entity_poly.entity_id
_entity_poly.type
_entity_poly.pdbx_seq_one_letter_code
_entity_poly.pdbx_strand_id
1 'polypeptide(L)'
;AEISDKFSFSEIRVTHEQNLVLPHVSNKELFNLWNQLKIQNLATPNLGLITDTICCPGMDYCALATARSIPISQKISSHFNDYLKQKEIGDLKIKISGCINACGHHHVGNIGILGLDRKGQEFYQITLGGSAKEDAAIGEIVGPSFSENDLIDAIEKILNTYKKHKRNKSDDFLSVFRRIGIKEFKKDLYDNFTKKA
;
A
#
# COMPACT_ATOMS: atom_id res chain seq x y z
N ALA A 1 -19.41 -15.55 6.43
CA ALA A 1 -20.70 -16.18 6.09
C ALA A 1 -21.83 -15.60 6.95
N GLU A 2 -21.89 -15.86 8.25
CA GLU A 2 -23.01 -15.47 9.14
C GLU A 2 -23.41 -13.98 9.05
N ILE A 3 -22.44 -13.08 8.93
CA ILE A 3 -22.70 -11.63 8.79
C ILE A 3 -23.39 -11.35 7.44
N SER A 4 -22.96 -12.00 6.34
CA SER A 4 -23.62 -11.81 5.05
C SER A 4 -25.02 -12.41 5.01
N ASP A 5 -25.23 -13.53 5.66
CA ASP A 5 -26.55 -14.15 5.78
C ASP A 5 -27.54 -13.21 6.49
N LYS A 6 -27.06 -12.55 7.54
CA LYS A 6 -27.90 -11.66 8.35
C LYS A 6 -28.17 -10.31 7.70
N PHE A 7 -27.18 -9.70 7.01
CA PHE A 7 -27.24 -8.30 6.59
C PHE A 7 -27.22 -8.08 5.09
N SER A 8 -26.87 -9.09 4.27
CA SER A 8 -26.55 -8.93 2.85
C SER A 8 -27.14 -10.06 1.98
N PHE A 9 -28.28 -10.64 2.34
CA PHE A 9 -28.95 -11.72 1.62
C PHE A 9 -28.01 -12.88 1.25
N SER A 10 -27.08 -13.24 2.14
CA SER A 10 -26.06 -14.27 1.94
C SER A 10 -25.09 -13.95 0.79
N GLU A 11 -24.98 -12.71 0.36
CA GLU A 11 -24.10 -12.27 -0.73
C GLU A 11 -22.85 -11.56 -0.19
N ILE A 12 -21.68 -11.93 -0.74
CA ILE A 12 -20.40 -11.26 -0.55
C ILE A 12 -19.77 -11.05 -1.92
N ARG A 13 -19.29 -9.84 -2.20
CA ARG A 13 -18.54 -9.54 -3.43
C ARG A 13 -17.08 -9.25 -3.10
N VAL A 14 -16.17 -9.76 -3.92
CA VAL A 14 -14.74 -9.39 -3.89
C VAL A 14 -14.50 -8.22 -4.80
N THR A 15 -13.66 -7.29 -4.37
CA THR A 15 -13.21 -6.18 -5.21
C THR A 15 -11.82 -6.47 -5.80
N HIS A 16 -11.47 -5.79 -6.89
CA HIS A 16 -10.13 -5.84 -7.46
C HIS A 16 -9.08 -5.17 -6.55
N GLU A 17 -9.50 -4.48 -5.50
CA GLU A 17 -8.64 -3.89 -4.46
C GLU A 17 -8.48 -4.81 -3.24
N GLN A 18 -8.83 -6.10 -3.37
CA GLN A 18 -8.72 -7.13 -2.33
C GLN A 18 -9.57 -6.86 -1.08
N ASN A 19 -10.66 -6.11 -1.24
CA ASN A 19 -11.64 -5.86 -0.18
C ASN A 19 -12.92 -6.68 -0.41
N LEU A 20 -13.71 -6.86 0.65
CA LEU A 20 -15.02 -7.50 0.60
C LEU A 20 -16.12 -6.45 0.66
N VAL A 21 -17.16 -6.65 -0.13
CA VAL A 21 -18.37 -5.82 -0.11
C VAL A 21 -19.56 -6.66 0.31
N LEU A 22 -20.32 -6.17 1.25
CA LEU A 22 -21.61 -6.69 1.64
C LEU A 22 -22.68 -5.82 0.93
N PRO A 23 -23.26 -6.29 -0.19
CA PRO A 23 -24.26 -5.52 -0.93
C PRO A 23 -25.61 -5.54 -0.22
N HIS A 24 -26.53 -4.68 -0.68
CA HIS A 24 -27.95 -4.69 -0.25
C HIS A 24 -28.18 -4.45 1.25
N VAL A 25 -27.21 -3.92 1.99
CA VAL A 25 -27.37 -3.61 3.40
C VAL A 25 -28.33 -2.42 3.57
N SER A 26 -29.36 -2.59 4.40
CA SER A 26 -30.27 -1.49 4.74
C SER A 26 -29.54 -0.40 5.54
N ASN A 27 -29.80 0.86 5.23
CA ASN A 27 -29.22 2.00 5.96
C ASN A 27 -29.51 1.94 7.46
N LYS A 28 -30.63 1.37 7.88
CA LYS A 28 -31.03 1.20 9.29
C LYS A 28 -30.13 0.20 10.02
N GLU A 29 -29.54 -0.74 9.30
CA GLU A 29 -28.69 -1.81 9.84
C GLU A 29 -27.19 -1.50 9.79
N LEU A 30 -26.77 -0.40 9.18
CA LEU A 30 -25.33 -0.08 8.99
C LEU A 30 -24.57 -0.04 10.33
N PHE A 31 -25.16 0.56 11.37
CA PHE A 31 -24.51 0.63 12.69
C PHE A 31 -24.38 -0.75 13.34
N ASN A 32 -25.43 -1.58 13.24
CA ASN A 32 -25.42 -2.95 13.76
C ASN A 32 -24.38 -3.80 13.02
N LEU A 33 -24.35 -3.72 11.70
CA LEU A 33 -23.36 -4.39 10.88
C LEU A 33 -21.93 -3.95 11.25
N TRP A 34 -21.68 -2.65 11.34
CA TRP A 34 -20.38 -2.13 11.73
C TRP A 34 -19.89 -2.66 13.08
N ASN A 35 -20.79 -2.74 14.08
CA ASN A 35 -20.45 -3.33 15.38
C ASN A 35 -20.07 -4.82 15.26
N GLN A 36 -20.78 -5.58 14.42
CA GLN A 36 -20.44 -6.99 14.20
C GLN A 36 -19.08 -7.13 13.49
N LEU A 37 -18.80 -6.29 12.50
CA LEU A 37 -17.52 -6.26 11.80
C LEU A 37 -16.37 -5.85 12.74
N LYS A 38 -16.59 -4.91 13.67
CA LYS A 38 -15.59 -4.54 14.69
C LYS A 38 -15.19 -5.73 15.57
N ILE A 39 -16.15 -6.51 16.03
CA ILE A 39 -15.90 -7.70 16.86
C ILE A 39 -15.00 -8.71 16.11
N GLN A 40 -15.14 -8.76 14.78
CA GLN A 40 -14.37 -9.66 13.91
C GLN A 40 -13.08 -9.02 13.36
N ASN A 41 -12.70 -7.80 13.79
CA ASN A 41 -11.57 -7.02 13.27
C ASN A 41 -11.64 -6.75 11.75
N LEU A 42 -12.85 -6.62 11.20
CA LEU A 42 -13.11 -6.37 9.78
C LEU A 42 -13.62 -4.95 9.49
N ALA A 43 -13.56 -4.04 10.45
CA ALA A 43 -14.10 -2.67 10.32
C ALA A 43 -13.00 -1.60 10.39
N THR A 44 -11.82 -1.87 9.88
CA THR A 44 -10.73 -0.88 9.82
C THR A 44 -11.08 0.21 8.80
N PRO A 45 -11.14 1.49 9.19
CA PRO A 45 -11.57 2.57 8.29
C PRO A 45 -10.40 3.10 7.44
N ASN A 46 -9.77 2.25 6.65
CA ASN A 46 -8.55 2.55 5.91
C ASN A 46 -8.70 2.57 4.39
N LEU A 47 -9.91 2.48 3.86
CA LEU A 47 -10.15 2.45 2.42
C LEU A 47 -9.52 3.66 1.71
N GLY A 48 -8.64 3.41 0.75
CA GLY A 48 -7.89 4.42 0.02
C GLY A 48 -6.68 5.00 0.75
N LEU A 49 -6.48 4.68 2.03
CA LEU A 49 -5.36 5.16 2.82
C LEU A 49 -4.13 4.25 2.68
N ILE A 50 -3.00 4.68 3.24
CA ILE A 50 -1.70 3.98 3.11
C ILE A 50 -1.73 2.52 3.57
N THR A 51 -2.58 2.15 4.52
CA THR A 51 -2.70 0.78 5.02
C THR A 51 -3.66 -0.10 4.22
N ASP A 52 -4.41 0.48 3.26
CA ASP A 52 -5.21 -0.26 2.28
C ASP A 52 -4.31 -0.75 1.14
N THR A 53 -3.37 -1.62 1.48
CA THR A 53 -2.37 -2.15 0.54
C THR A 53 -2.94 -3.26 -0.32
N ILE A 54 -2.50 -3.32 -1.58
CA ILE A 54 -2.73 -4.47 -2.45
C ILE A 54 -1.44 -5.28 -2.51
N CYS A 55 -1.49 -6.57 -2.21
CA CYS A 55 -0.33 -7.44 -2.33
C CYS A 55 -0.67 -8.79 -2.96
N CYS A 56 0.26 -9.36 -3.71
CA CYS A 56 0.14 -10.74 -4.17
C CYS A 56 0.42 -11.72 -3.01
N PRO A 57 0.14 -13.02 -3.17
CA PRO A 57 0.42 -14.01 -2.11
C PRO A 57 1.88 -14.07 -1.66
N GLY A 58 2.84 -13.73 -2.55
CA GLY A 58 4.26 -13.79 -2.22
C GLY A 58 4.78 -15.21 -2.00
N MET A 59 6.02 -15.31 -1.51
CA MET A 59 6.73 -16.59 -1.37
C MET A 59 6.06 -17.55 -0.37
N ASP A 60 5.24 -17.05 0.55
CA ASP A 60 4.56 -17.91 1.53
C ASP A 60 3.51 -18.83 0.88
N TYR A 61 2.92 -18.42 -0.28
CA TYR A 61 1.84 -19.16 -0.96
C TYR A 61 2.03 -19.31 -2.47
N CYS A 62 3.15 -18.82 -3.02
CA CYS A 62 3.39 -18.86 -4.47
C CYS A 62 4.81 -19.37 -4.76
N ALA A 63 4.91 -20.52 -5.41
CA ALA A 63 6.19 -21.14 -5.79
C ALA A 63 7.01 -20.32 -6.82
N LEU A 64 6.38 -19.36 -7.51
CA LEU A 64 7.06 -18.49 -8.47
C LEU A 64 7.61 -17.20 -7.84
N ALA A 65 7.23 -16.89 -6.62
CA ALA A 65 7.65 -15.67 -5.96
C ALA A 65 9.12 -15.74 -5.49
N THR A 66 9.79 -14.60 -5.50
CA THR A 66 11.18 -14.42 -5.08
C THR A 66 11.30 -13.72 -3.73
N ALA A 67 10.20 -13.18 -3.22
CA ALA A 67 10.15 -12.54 -1.90
C ALA A 67 8.73 -12.62 -1.31
N ARG A 68 8.64 -12.41 0.00
CA ARG A 68 7.36 -12.35 0.72
C ARG A 68 6.66 -11.01 0.47
N SER A 69 5.33 -11.04 0.38
CA SER A 69 4.51 -9.83 0.19
C SER A 69 3.58 -9.58 1.37
N ILE A 70 2.91 -10.60 1.88
CA ILE A 70 1.94 -10.50 2.97
C ILE A 70 2.60 -9.98 4.26
N PRO A 71 3.74 -10.53 4.75
CA PRO A 71 4.40 -9.99 5.93
C PRO A 71 4.83 -8.53 5.78
N ILE A 72 5.26 -8.12 4.58
CA ILE A 72 5.60 -6.72 4.28
C ILE A 72 4.36 -5.82 4.38
N SER A 73 3.25 -6.23 3.77
CA SER A 73 1.97 -5.51 3.87
C SER A 73 1.52 -5.37 5.33
N GLN A 74 1.63 -6.44 6.12
CA GLN A 74 1.29 -6.42 7.54
C GLN A 74 2.19 -5.49 8.36
N LYS A 75 3.51 -5.47 8.09
CA LYS A 75 4.44 -4.53 8.73
C LYS A 75 4.10 -3.07 8.42
N ILE A 76 3.81 -2.77 7.14
CA ILE A 76 3.37 -1.43 6.73
C ILE A 76 2.07 -1.05 7.47
N SER A 77 1.09 -1.94 7.47
CA SER A 77 -0.20 -1.70 8.13
C SER A 77 -0.05 -1.49 9.64
N SER A 78 0.81 -2.26 10.29
CA SER A 78 1.07 -2.13 11.73
C SER A 78 1.79 -0.83 12.06
N HIS A 79 2.76 -0.42 11.24
CA HIS A 79 3.56 0.78 11.46
C HIS A 79 2.75 2.07 11.24
N PHE A 80 1.91 2.09 10.22
CA PHE A 80 1.08 3.25 9.85
C PHE A 80 -0.37 3.14 10.37
N ASN A 81 -0.64 2.43 11.47
CA ASN A 81 -1.99 2.16 11.97
C ASN A 81 -2.71 3.37 12.61
N ASP A 82 -2.02 4.50 12.84
CA ASP A 82 -2.63 5.71 13.36
C ASP A 82 -3.53 6.37 12.30
N TYR A 83 -4.85 6.30 12.53
CA TYR A 83 -5.86 6.82 11.60
C TYR A 83 -5.70 8.32 11.28
N LEU A 84 -5.37 9.14 12.28
CA LEU A 84 -5.21 10.58 12.07
C LEU A 84 -4.01 10.89 11.19
N LYS A 85 -2.90 10.19 11.40
CA LYS A 85 -1.70 10.30 10.53
C LYS A 85 -1.98 9.83 9.11
N GLN A 86 -2.75 8.74 8.95
CA GLN A 86 -3.16 8.27 7.63
C GLN A 86 -4.03 9.31 6.91
N LYS A 87 -4.96 9.95 7.61
CA LYS A 87 -5.80 11.04 7.06
C LYS A 87 -4.98 12.27 6.69
N GLU A 88 -3.92 12.59 7.42
CA GLU A 88 -2.99 13.67 7.08
C GLU A 88 -2.21 13.37 5.79
N ILE A 89 -1.77 12.12 5.61
CA ILE A 89 -1.15 11.65 4.37
C ILE A 89 -2.14 11.79 3.22
N GLY A 90 -3.39 11.35 3.42
CA GLY A 90 -4.44 11.36 2.42
C GLY A 90 -4.41 10.12 1.53
N ASP A 91 -5.05 10.21 0.36
CA ASP A 91 -5.13 9.11 -0.60
C ASP A 91 -3.74 8.70 -1.07
N LEU A 92 -3.38 7.45 -0.81
CA LEU A 92 -2.12 6.85 -1.22
C LEU A 92 -2.26 5.33 -1.34
N LYS A 93 -1.95 4.78 -2.51
CA LYS A 93 -2.00 3.34 -2.76
C LYS A 93 -0.61 2.73 -2.81
N ILE A 94 -0.36 1.80 -1.87
CA ILE A 94 0.81 0.92 -1.90
C ILE A 94 0.41 -0.39 -2.57
N LYS A 95 1.21 -0.82 -3.54
CA LYS A 95 1.01 -2.09 -4.24
C LYS A 95 2.28 -2.93 -4.20
N ILE A 96 2.16 -4.20 -3.79
CA ILE A 96 3.31 -5.07 -3.50
C ILE A 96 3.24 -6.34 -4.34
N SER A 97 4.33 -6.64 -5.04
CA SER A 97 4.50 -7.89 -5.78
C SER A 97 5.74 -8.63 -5.29
N GLY A 98 5.62 -9.92 -5.02
CA GLY A 98 6.71 -10.77 -4.56
C GLY A 98 7.66 -11.24 -5.67
N CYS A 99 7.40 -10.89 -6.93
CA CYS A 99 8.28 -11.17 -8.09
C CYS A 99 7.91 -10.33 -9.30
N ILE A 100 8.69 -10.48 -10.39
CA ILE A 100 8.52 -9.75 -11.65
C ILE A 100 7.20 -10.02 -12.38
N ASN A 101 6.46 -11.08 -12.04
CA ASN A 101 5.14 -11.35 -12.62
C ASN A 101 4.09 -10.28 -12.24
N ALA A 102 4.41 -9.42 -11.28
CA ALA A 102 3.65 -8.21 -10.94
C ALA A 102 2.18 -8.44 -10.57
N CYS A 103 1.82 -9.61 -10.03
CA CYS A 103 0.43 -9.95 -9.66
C CYS A 103 -0.20 -8.98 -8.63
N GLY A 104 0.61 -8.27 -7.83
CA GLY A 104 0.18 -7.18 -6.95
C GLY A 104 0.10 -5.82 -7.64
N HIS A 105 0.35 -5.76 -8.97
CA HIS A 105 0.28 -4.55 -9.80
C HIS A 105 1.15 -3.39 -9.27
N HIS A 106 2.36 -3.68 -8.74
CA HIS A 106 3.24 -2.69 -8.16
C HIS A 106 3.60 -1.54 -9.12
N HIS A 107 3.62 -1.80 -10.44
CA HIS A 107 3.94 -0.81 -11.46
C HIS A 107 3.02 0.43 -11.41
N VAL A 108 1.76 0.26 -11.01
CA VAL A 108 0.74 1.32 -10.97
C VAL A 108 0.36 1.72 -9.54
N GLY A 109 1.17 1.35 -8.55
CA GLY A 109 1.05 1.87 -7.19
C GLY A 109 1.61 3.30 -7.11
N ASN A 110 1.01 4.18 -6.31
CA ASN A 110 1.65 5.46 -6.00
C ASN A 110 3.02 5.22 -5.38
N ILE A 111 3.10 4.21 -4.50
CA ILE A 111 4.32 3.54 -4.07
C ILE A 111 4.20 2.08 -4.49
N GLY A 112 5.01 1.64 -5.42
CA GLY A 112 5.10 0.24 -5.83
C GLY A 112 6.28 -0.45 -5.15
N ILE A 113 6.09 -1.69 -4.72
CA ILE A 113 7.15 -2.48 -4.08
C ILE A 113 7.28 -3.80 -4.82
N LEU A 114 8.48 -4.07 -5.34
CA LEU A 114 8.83 -5.31 -6.03
C LEU A 114 9.80 -6.13 -5.17
N GLY A 115 9.40 -7.33 -4.81
CA GLY A 115 10.27 -8.30 -4.16
C GLY A 115 11.29 -8.90 -5.12
N LEU A 116 12.53 -8.99 -4.68
CA LEU A 116 13.67 -9.51 -5.41
C LEU A 116 14.43 -10.51 -4.55
N ASP A 117 14.97 -11.56 -5.14
CA ASP A 117 16.00 -12.40 -4.54
C ASP A 117 17.41 -11.90 -4.94
N ARG A 118 18.29 -11.78 -3.97
CA ARG A 118 19.71 -11.55 -4.20
C ARG A 118 20.52 -12.54 -3.38
N LYS A 119 20.97 -13.60 -4.01
CA LYS A 119 21.79 -14.66 -3.39
C LYS A 119 21.09 -15.29 -2.16
N GLY A 120 19.81 -15.59 -2.26
CA GLY A 120 19.00 -16.19 -1.20
C GLY A 120 18.52 -15.20 -0.14
N GLN A 121 18.65 -13.91 -0.35
CA GLN A 121 18.13 -12.87 0.54
C GLN A 121 17.07 -12.04 -0.14
N GLU A 122 16.00 -11.74 0.58
CA GLU A 122 14.88 -10.93 0.10
C GLU A 122 15.21 -9.44 0.16
N PHE A 123 15.00 -8.77 -0.97
CA PHE A 123 15.11 -7.32 -1.10
C PHE A 123 13.86 -6.75 -1.75
N TYR A 124 13.63 -5.46 -1.55
CA TYR A 124 12.43 -4.78 -2.01
C TYR A 124 12.80 -3.51 -2.76
N GLN A 125 12.49 -3.48 -4.06
CA GLN A 125 12.70 -2.33 -4.92
C GLN A 125 11.46 -1.45 -4.89
N ILE A 126 11.66 -0.14 -4.71
CA ILE A 126 10.57 0.84 -4.67
C ILE A 126 10.47 1.55 -6.03
N THR A 127 9.23 1.71 -6.50
CA THR A 127 8.84 2.61 -7.58
C THR A 127 7.88 3.67 -7.06
N LEU A 128 7.92 4.88 -7.62
CA LEU A 128 7.06 6.00 -7.23
C LEU A 128 6.33 6.57 -8.44
N GLY A 129 5.14 7.11 -8.22
CA GLY A 129 4.41 7.88 -9.22
C GLY A 129 3.52 7.06 -10.15
N GLY A 130 3.30 5.77 -9.87
CA GLY A 130 2.32 4.97 -10.62
C GLY A 130 0.88 5.40 -10.33
N SER A 131 0.00 5.18 -11.30
CA SER A 131 -1.45 5.38 -11.19
C SER A 131 -2.20 4.34 -12.00
N ALA A 132 -3.25 3.78 -11.41
CA ALA A 132 -4.20 2.89 -12.09
C ALA A 132 -5.53 3.59 -12.42
N LYS A 133 -5.61 4.91 -12.22
CA LYS A 133 -6.80 5.74 -12.50
C LYS A 133 -6.81 6.19 -13.97
N GLU A 134 -7.69 7.11 -14.33
CA GLU A 134 -7.80 7.66 -15.69
C GLU A 134 -6.49 8.31 -16.19
N ASP A 135 -5.68 8.82 -15.28
CA ASP A 135 -4.36 9.39 -15.51
C ASP A 135 -3.23 8.34 -15.45
N ALA A 136 -3.51 7.13 -15.93
CA ALA A 136 -2.64 5.95 -15.83
C ALA A 136 -1.16 6.25 -16.06
N ALA A 137 -0.31 5.76 -15.16
CA ALA A 137 1.14 5.93 -15.23
C ALA A 137 1.85 4.74 -14.60
N ILE A 138 3.03 4.42 -15.15
CA ILE A 138 3.95 3.44 -14.56
C ILE A 138 4.91 4.18 -13.64
N GLY A 139 5.11 3.65 -12.43
CA GLY A 139 6.03 4.20 -11.45
C GLY A 139 7.48 4.12 -11.89
N GLU A 140 8.28 5.12 -11.49
CA GLU A 140 9.71 5.19 -11.75
C GLU A 140 10.50 4.53 -10.62
N ILE A 141 11.53 3.73 -10.95
CA ILE A 141 12.42 3.10 -9.97
C ILE A 141 13.21 4.18 -9.21
N VAL A 142 13.12 4.15 -7.89
CA VAL A 142 13.79 5.12 -7.03
C VAL A 142 15.31 4.90 -7.00
N GLY A 143 15.76 3.64 -6.98
CA GLY A 143 17.18 3.31 -6.92
C GLY A 143 17.43 1.88 -6.43
N PRO A 144 18.53 1.62 -5.72
CA PRO A 144 18.82 0.32 -5.12
C PRO A 144 17.65 -0.18 -4.24
N SER A 145 17.52 -1.50 -4.18
CA SER A 145 16.51 -2.16 -3.32
C SER A 145 16.91 -2.12 -1.85
N PHE A 146 15.93 -2.19 -0.97
CA PHE A 146 16.05 -2.18 0.48
C PHE A 146 15.94 -3.58 1.06
N SER A 147 16.62 -3.84 2.18
CA SER A 147 16.31 -5.00 3.01
C SER A 147 14.91 -4.84 3.65
N GLU A 148 14.35 -5.94 4.14
CA GLU A 148 13.09 -5.91 4.87
C GLU A 148 13.13 -4.93 6.07
N ASN A 149 14.28 -4.84 6.76
CA ASN A 149 14.44 -3.98 7.93
C ASN A 149 14.49 -2.49 7.57
N ASP A 150 15.04 -2.15 6.40
CA ASP A 150 15.20 -0.75 5.97
C ASP A 150 13.98 -0.23 5.19
N LEU A 151 13.07 -1.12 4.78
CA LEU A 151 11.96 -0.78 3.90
C LEU A 151 10.98 0.20 4.55
N ILE A 152 10.65 0.03 5.82
CA ILE A 152 9.71 0.90 6.53
C ILE A 152 10.30 2.31 6.66
N ASP A 153 11.58 2.41 7.04
CA ASP A 153 12.29 3.70 7.13
C ASP A 153 12.36 4.40 5.75
N ALA A 154 12.52 3.62 4.68
CA ALA A 154 12.50 4.15 3.32
C ALA A 154 11.12 4.74 2.97
N ILE A 155 10.03 4.05 3.31
CA ILE A 155 8.66 4.56 3.12
C ILE A 155 8.44 5.82 3.95
N GLU A 156 8.87 5.87 5.21
CA GLU A 156 8.77 7.08 6.04
C GLU A 156 9.49 8.28 5.41
N LYS A 157 10.71 8.09 4.89
CA LYS A 157 11.44 9.16 4.20
C LYS A 157 10.70 9.65 2.96
N ILE A 158 10.12 8.74 2.16
CA ILE A 158 9.28 9.10 1.02
C ILE A 158 8.09 9.96 1.47
N LEU A 159 7.41 9.56 2.54
CA LEU A 159 6.27 10.31 3.08
C LEU A 159 6.70 11.67 3.64
N ASN A 160 7.86 11.75 4.28
CA ASN A 160 8.40 13.01 4.78
C ASN A 160 8.75 13.97 3.64
N THR A 161 9.35 13.48 2.56
CA THR A 161 9.58 14.28 1.34
C THR A 161 8.25 14.76 0.75
N TYR A 162 7.26 13.87 0.63
CA TYR A 162 5.93 14.25 0.19
C TYR A 162 5.31 15.36 1.05
N LYS A 163 5.28 15.18 2.38
CA LYS A 163 4.72 16.16 3.34
C LYS A 163 5.44 17.50 3.25
N LYS A 164 6.77 17.51 3.17
CA LYS A 164 7.59 18.72 3.02
C LYS A 164 7.23 19.54 1.78
N HIS A 165 6.85 18.88 0.70
CA HIS A 165 6.53 19.53 -0.58
C HIS A 165 5.03 19.71 -0.81
N LYS A 166 4.17 19.25 0.08
CA LYS A 166 2.72 19.48 0.04
C LYS A 166 2.43 20.96 0.28
N ARG A 167 1.66 21.60 -0.61
CA ARG A 167 1.35 23.05 -0.56
C ARG A 167 0.01 23.34 0.10
N ASN A 168 -0.94 22.43 -0.07
CA ASN A 168 -2.30 22.57 0.45
C ASN A 168 -2.93 21.20 0.73
N LYS A 169 -4.13 21.19 1.31
CA LYS A 169 -4.83 19.95 1.69
C LYS A 169 -5.29 19.12 0.49
N SER A 170 -5.45 19.72 -0.68
CA SER A 170 -5.88 19.03 -1.91
C SER A 170 -4.73 18.37 -2.67
N ASP A 171 -3.46 18.68 -2.33
CA ASP A 171 -2.31 18.01 -2.91
C ASP A 171 -2.27 16.54 -2.44
N ASP A 172 -2.50 15.60 -3.34
CA ASP A 172 -2.27 14.18 -3.12
C ASP A 172 -0.80 13.80 -3.45
N PHE A 173 -0.44 12.55 -3.14
CA PHE A 173 0.92 12.07 -3.35
C PHE A 173 1.35 12.19 -4.83
N LEU A 174 0.47 11.84 -5.75
CA LEU A 174 0.77 11.80 -7.18
C LEU A 174 0.98 13.20 -7.75
N SER A 175 0.16 14.17 -7.36
CA SER A 175 0.31 15.56 -7.80
C SER A 175 1.62 16.18 -7.29
N VAL A 176 1.99 15.89 -6.04
CA VAL A 176 3.30 16.32 -5.49
C VAL A 176 4.44 15.65 -6.25
N PHE A 177 4.41 14.32 -6.44
CA PHE A 177 5.42 13.57 -7.18
C PHE A 177 5.62 14.13 -8.59
N ARG A 178 4.56 14.35 -9.33
CA ARG A 178 4.61 14.90 -10.71
C ARG A 178 5.19 16.30 -10.76
N ARG A 179 4.98 17.09 -9.71
CA ARG A 179 5.48 18.47 -9.61
C ARG A 179 6.98 18.54 -9.31
N ILE A 180 7.47 17.73 -8.36
CA ILE A 180 8.87 17.82 -7.91
C ILE A 180 9.79 16.80 -8.59
N GLY A 181 9.20 15.73 -9.15
CA GLY A 181 9.93 14.66 -9.82
C GLY A 181 10.67 13.72 -8.86
N ILE A 182 11.14 12.60 -9.39
CA ILE A 182 11.79 11.53 -8.62
C ILE A 182 13.11 11.95 -7.95
N LYS A 183 13.81 12.97 -8.49
CA LYS A 183 15.14 13.39 -8.01
C LYS A 183 15.11 13.85 -6.55
N GLU A 184 14.09 14.59 -6.14
CA GLU A 184 13.94 15.06 -4.76
C GLU A 184 13.73 13.89 -3.79
N PHE A 185 12.92 12.90 -4.18
CA PHE A 185 12.75 11.69 -3.38
C PHE A 185 14.05 10.88 -3.27
N LYS A 186 14.79 10.71 -4.38
CA LYS A 186 16.08 9.99 -4.36
C LYS A 186 17.08 10.66 -3.43
N LYS A 187 17.18 11.97 -3.46
CA LYS A 187 18.09 12.74 -2.61
C LYS A 187 17.80 12.45 -1.14
N ASP A 188 16.56 12.70 -0.67
CA ASP A 188 16.20 12.52 0.74
C ASP A 188 16.29 11.04 1.17
N LEU A 189 16.04 10.10 0.25
CA LEU A 189 16.04 8.67 0.53
C LEU A 189 17.45 8.10 0.72
N TYR A 190 18.42 8.50 -0.10
CA TYR A 190 19.77 7.90 -0.13
C TYR A 190 20.87 8.74 0.52
N ASP A 191 20.62 10.02 0.88
CA ASP A 191 21.64 10.88 1.52
C ASP A 191 22.26 10.28 2.80
N ASN A 192 21.54 9.38 3.49
CA ASN A 192 22.02 8.70 4.69
C ASN A 192 22.52 7.25 4.45
N PHE A 193 22.24 6.64 3.29
CA PHE A 193 22.69 5.29 2.98
C PHE A 193 24.13 5.26 2.42
N THR A 194 24.59 6.34 1.79
CA THR A 194 25.97 6.50 1.31
C THR A 194 26.99 6.68 2.45
N LYS A 195 26.56 6.91 3.68
CA LYS A 195 27.45 7.05 4.86
C LYS A 195 27.69 5.74 5.62
N LYS A 196 27.07 4.62 5.20
CA LYS A 196 27.19 3.29 5.83
C LYS A 196 27.86 2.23 4.93
N ALA A 197 28.37 2.64 3.76
CA ALA A 197 29.11 1.77 2.84
C ALA A 197 30.61 1.97 2.97
#